data_bad82a20c45ed73a2523f4af42e42068
#
_entry.id   bad82a20c45ed73a2523f4af42e42068
#
_cell.length_a   1.000
_cell.length_b   1.000
_cell.length_c   1.000
_cell.angle_alpha   90.00
_cell.angle_beta   90.00
_cell.angle_gamma   90.00
#
_symmetry.space_group_name_H-M   'P 1'
#
loop_
_entity.id
_entity.type
_entity.pdbx_description
1 polymer ?
#
loop_
_entity_poly.entity_id
_entity_poly.type
_entity_poly.pdbx_seq_one_letter_code
_entity_poly.pdbx_strand_id
1 'polypeptide(L)'
;IKEKNKLSEVICFSGLRIKARLVIDASGHKSNFIKRPVQNEIAQQAAYGIVGKFSSPPVNKDQFVLMDFRPNHLNNEEKLSSPSFLYAMDLGNETFFVEETSLASYPALSQENLKKRLFKRLNSKGIKVSEIFHEENCLFPMNLPLPFKKQFVLGFGGSASMVHPASGYMIGSLLRRAPLLAKKLAIFLKEPNLSSLELATKGWEILWPYELIQRHKPVSYTHLRA
;
A
#
# COMPACT_ATOMS: atom_id res chain seq x y z
N ILE A 1 -13.67 -5.37 -18.60
CA ILE A 1 -14.58 -6.36 -17.99
C ILE A 1 -16.00 -5.93 -18.34
N LYS A 2 -16.82 -6.87 -18.82
CA LYS A 2 -18.23 -6.66 -19.18
C LYS A 2 -19.09 -7.71 -18.47
N GLU A 3 -20.35 -7.39 -18.18
CA GLU A 3 -21.33 -8.39 -17.74
C GLU A 3 -22.08 -8.98 -18.94
N LYS A 4 -22.21 -10.30 -18.96
CA LYS A 4 -23.04 -11.03 -19.93
C LYS A 4 -23.69 -12.21 -19.20
N ASN A 5 -25.03 -12.27 -19.24
CA ASN A 5 -25.82 -13.34 -18.62
C ASN A 5 -25.49 -13.54 -17.12
N LYS A 6 -25.50 -12.46 -16.34
CA LYS A 6 -25.15 -12.43 -14.90
C LYS A 6 -23.69 -12.83 -14.55
N LEU A 7 -22.83 -13.00 -15.55
CA LEU A 7 -21.41 -13.31 -15.37
C LEU A 7 -20.54 -12.11 -15.80
N SER A 8 -19.42 -11.93 -15.15
CA SER A 8 -18.36 -11.03 -15.60
C SER A 8 -17.50 -11.74 -16.65
N GLU A 9 -17.26 -11.10 -17.79
CA GLU A 9 -16.31 -11.57 -18.79
C GLU A 9 -15.02 -10.73 -18.70
N VAL A 10 -13.91 -11.40 -18.42
CA VAL A 10 -12.56 -10.82 -18.42
C VAL A 10 -11.90 -11.19 -19.74
N ILE A 11 -11.37 -10.20 -20.46
CA ILE A 11 -10.64 -10.39 -21.71
C ILE A 11 -9.16 -10.06 -21.43
N CYS A 12 -8.29 -11.04 -21.59
CA CYS A 12 -6.85 -10.90 -21.44
C CYS A 12 -6.22 -10.31 -22.72
N PHE A 13 -5.03 -9.73 -22.62
CA PHE A 13 -4.28 -9.24 -23.79
C PHE A 13 -3.98 -10.33 -24.83
N SER A 14 -3.86 -11.59 -24.38
CA SER A 14 -3.70 -12.76 -25.26
C SER A 14 -4.96 -13.11 -26.07
N GLY A 15 -6.09 -12.41 -25.87
CA GLY A 15 -7.39 -12.74 -26.45
C GLY A 15 -8.18 -13.79 -25.64
N LEU A 16 -7.61 -14.40 -24.61
CA LEU A 16 -8.31 -15.34 -23.75
C LEU A 16 -9.49 -14.66 -23.05
N ARG A 17 -10.65 -15.31 -23.09
CA ARG A 17 -11.89 -14.84 -22.42
C ARG A 17 -12.23 -15.75 -21.25
N ILE A 18 -12.33 -15.17 -20.07
CA ILE A 18 -12.66 -15.87 -18.82
C ILE A 18 -14.02 -15.38 -18.35
N LYS A 19 -14.94 -16.28 -18.12
CA LYS A 19 -16.24 -15.99 -17.51
C LYS A 19 -16.20 -16.36 -16.03
N ALA A 20 -16.61 -15.45 -15.18
CA ALA A 20 -16.61 -15.65 -13.72
C ALA A 20 -17.87 -15.06 -13.10
N ARG A 21 -18.35 -15.66 -12.04
CA ARG A 21 -19.45 -15.11 -11.23
C ARG A 21 -19.02 -13.87 -10.45
N LEU A 22 -17.75 -13.82 -10.04
CA LEU A 22 -17.16 -12.69 -9.32
C LEU A 22 -15.72 -12.52 -9.79
N VAL A 23 -15.33 -11.28 -10.02
CA VAL A 23 -13.93 -10.87 -10.27
C VAL A 23 -13.45 -10.07 -9.07
N ILE A 24 -12.30 -10.50 -8.51
CA ILE A 24 -11.62 -9.79 -7.43
C ILE A 24 -10.31 -9.23 -7.98
N ASP A 25 -10.10 -7.93 -7.81
CA ASP A 25 -8.87 -7.24 -8.18
C ASP A 25 -8.03 -6.97 -6.93
N ALA A 26 -6.89 -7.63 -6.85
CA ALA A 26 -5.88 -7.43 -5.80
C ALA A 26 -4.55 -6.92 -6.39
N SER A 27 -4.57 -6.29 -7.58
CA SER A 27 -3.38 -5.85 -8.31
C SER A 27 -2.73 -4.56 -7.78
N GLY A 28 -3.24 -4.02 -6.67
CA GLY A 28 -2.69 -2.82 -6.04
C GLY A 28 -3.41 -1.53 -6.45
N HIS A 29 -2.86 -0.40 -6.03
CA HIS A 29 -3.54 0.90 -6.15
C HIS A 29 -3.64 1.46 -7.58
N LYS A 30 -2.82 0.98 -8.50
CA LYS A 30 -2.82 1.39 -9.92
C LYS A 30 -3.86 0.64 -10.78
N SER A 31 -4.77 -0.10 -10.16
CA SER A 31 -5.82 -0.83 -10.89
C SER A 31 -6.69 0.09 -11.75
N ASN A 32 -6.84 -0.27 -13.01
CA ASN A 32 -7.77 0.35 -13.97
C ASN A 32 -9.17 -0.26 -13.92
N PHE A 33 -9.39 -1.32 -13.13
CA PHE A 33 -10.68 -2.02 -13.06
C PHE A 33 -11.60 -1.44 -11.99
N ILE A 34 -11.04 -0.73 -11.02
CA ILE A 34 -11.80 -0.20 -9.88
C ILE A 34 -12.18 1.26 -10.13
N LYS A 35 -13.48 1.50 -10.19
CA LYS A 35 -14.05 2.85 -10.35
C LYS A 35 -14.12 3.56 -8.99
N ARG A 36 -13.67 4.81 -8.98
CA ARG A 36 -13.66 5.68 -7.79
C ARG A 36 -13.86 7.14 -8.18
N PRO A 37 -14.17 8.04 -7.24
CA PRO A 37 -14.18 9.48 -7.51
C PRO A 37 -12.82 9.96 -8.03
N VAL A 38 -12.83 10.96 -8.91
CA VAL A 38 -11.60 11.61 -9.38
C VAL A 38 -11.04 12.48 -8.24
N GLN A 39 -9.74 12.41 -8.05
CA GLN A 39 -8.99 13.28 -7.13
C GLN A 39 -7.69 13.68 -7.82
N ASN A 40 -7.46 15.00 -7.92
CA ASN A 40 -6.32 15.54 -8.68
C ASN A 40 -5.01 15.48 -7.87
N GLU A 41 -5.10 15.70 -6.55
CA GLU A 41 -3.93 15.72 -5.65
C GLU A 41 -3.95 14.48 -4.76
N ILE A 42 -3.16 13.49 -5.14
CA ILE A 42 -3.01 12.26 -4.36
C ILE A 42 -1.65 12.30 -3.68
N ALA A 43 -1.67 12.56 -2.36
CA ALA A 43 -0.48 12.46 -1.55
C ALA A 43 -0.01 11.02 -1.48
N GLN A 44 1.30 10.80 -1.68
CA GLN A 44 1.90 9.48 -1.73
C GLN A 44 3.01 9.38 -0.68
N GLN A 45 3.13 8.22 -0.09
CA GLN A 45 4.29 7.80 0.68
C GLN A 45 5.23 7.04 -0.23
N ALA A 46 6.52 7.37 -0.15
CA ALA A 46 7.57 6.71 -0.92
C ALA A 46 8.62 6.14 0.02
N ALA A 47 9.23 5.02 -0.36
CA ALA A 47 10.29 4.38 0.41
C ALA A 47 11.34 3.77 -0.52
N TYR A 48 12.60 3.81 -0.08
CA TYR A 48 13.73 3.10 -0.67
C TYR A 48 14.41 2.27 0.40
N GLY A 49 14.51 0.98 0.18
CA GLY A 49 15.07 0.03 1.12
C GLY A 49 16.14 -0.89 0.51
N ILE A 50 16.97 -1.44 1.38
CA ILE A 50 18.02 -2.41 1.06
C ILE A 50 17.91 -3.58 2.03
N VAL A 51 17.93 -4.80 1.50
CA VAL A 51 18.27 -6.01 2.23
C VAL A 51 19.73 -6.38 1.89
N GLY A 52 20.58 -6.52 2.89
CA GLY A 52 22.00 -6.80 2.61
C GLY A 52 22.86 -6.94 3.85
N LYS A 53 24.18 -6.92 3.62
CA LYS A 53 25.22 -6.90 4.66
C LYS A 53 25.84 -5.52 4.79
N PHE A 54 26.29 -5.21 5.98
CA PHE A 54 26.83 -3.90 6.33
C PHE A 54 28.16 -4.07 7.07
N SER A 55 29.04 -3.04 7.03
CA SER A 55 30.32 -3.04 7.73
C SER A 55 30.21 -3.14 9.25
N SER A 56 29.06 -2.71 9.77
CA SER A 56 28.64 -2.88 11.16
C SER A 56 27.12 -2.91 11.22
N PRO A 57 26.50 -3.56 12.22
CA PRO A 57 25.06 -3.68 12.34
C PRO A 57 24.36 -2.32 12.36
N PRO A 58 23.39 -2.05 11.45
CA PRO A 58 22.61 -0.81 11.46
C PRO A 58 21.61 -0.75 12.62
N VAL A 59 21.32 -1.88 13.24
CA VAL A 59 20.48 -2.05 14.42
C VAL A 59 21.04 -3.19 15.27
N ASN A 60 20.83 -3.16 16.59
CA ASN A 60 21.28 -4.24 17.48
C ASN A 60 20.54 -5.55 17.15
N LYS A 61 21.19 -6.66 17.50
CA LYS A 61 20.62 -7.99 17.35
C LYS A 61 19.26 -8.08 18.04
N ASP A 62 18.31 -8.75 17.39
CA ASP A 62 16.94 -8.96 17.86
C ASP A 62 16.14 -7.67 18.13
N GLN A 63 16.61 -6.53 17.61
CA GLN A 63 15.92 -5.25 17.68
C GLN A 63 15.51 -4.77 16.30
N PHE A 64 14.57 -3.82 16.27
CA PHE A 64 14.28 -3.05 15.07
C PHE A 64 14.12 -1.57 15.41
N VAL A 65 14.45 -0.73 14.44
CA VAL A 65 14.19 0.71 14.49
C VAL A 65 12.86 0.96 13.79
N LEU A 66 11.91 1.52 14.53
CA LEU A 66 10.62 1.94 14.02
C LEU A 66 10.60 3.46 13.96
N MET A 67 10.61 4.02 12.74
CA MET A 67 10.43 5.45 12.48
C MET A 67 11.46 6.37 13.19
N ASP A 68 12.76 6.20 12.90
CA ASP A 68 13.79 7.14 13.36
C ASP A 68 13.77 8.41 12.51
N PHE A 69 13.14 9.47 13.02
CA PHE A 69 13.01 10.77 12.35
C PHE A 69 14.20 11.72 12.54
N ARG A 70 15.24 11.34 13.26
CA ARG A 70 16.40 12.23 13.52
C ARG A 70 17.04 12.68 12.20
N PRO A 71 17.13 14.01 11.93
CA PRO A 71 17.53 14.54 10.63
C PRO A 71 19.02 14.91 10.59
N ASN A 72 19.87 14.35 11.48
CA ASN A 72 21.27 14.79 11.68
C ASN A 72 22.14 14.61 10.42
N HIS A 73 21.76 13.71 9.53
CA HIS A 73 22.44 13.43 8.26
C HIS A 73 22.02 14.36 7.10
N LEU A 74 20.98 15.18 7.29
CA LEU A 74 20.43 16.06 6.26
C LEU A 74 21.05 17.47 6.37
N ASN A 75 21.29 18.11 5.23
CA ASN A 75 21.63 19.52 5.16
C ASN A 75 20.40 20.41 5.37
N ASN A 76 20.58 21.75 5.41
CA ASN A 76 19.48 22.67 5.69
C ASN A 76 18.39 22.66 4.61
N GLU A 77 18.73 22.52 3.33
CA GLU A 77 17.77 22.45 2.23
C GLU A 77 16.94 21.15 2.28
N GLU A 78 17.61 20.03 2.56
CA GLU A 78 16.96 18.74 2.68
C GLU A 78 15.99 18.68 3.87
N LYS A 79 16.29 19.41 4.96
CA LYS A 79 15.39 19.53 6.14
C LYS A 79 14.12 20.33 5.86
N LEU A 80 14.14 21.21 4.85
CA LEU A 80 12.97 21.99 4.42
C LEU A 80 12.03 21.18 3.51
N SER A 81 12.49 20.06 2.96
CA SER A 81 11.67 19.19 2.14
C SER A 81 10.86 18.20 2.99
N SER A 82 10.03 17.37 2.35
CA SER A 82 9.21 16.36 3.06
C SER A 82 10.06 15.52 4.02
N PRO A 83 9.66 15.37 5.29
CA PRO A 83 10.38 14.56 6.26
C PRO A 83 10.44 13.10 5.84
N SER A 84 11.51 12.42 6.29
CA SER A 84 11.67 10.98 6.13
C SER A 84 12.21 10.36 7.42
N PHE A 85 12.06 9.06 7.54
CA PHE A 85 12.49 8.29 8.71
C PHE A 85 13.09 6.95 8.29
N LEU A 86 13.88 6.37 9.20
CA LEU A 86 14.49 5.06 8.99
C LEU A 86 13.63 3.96 9.62
N TYR A 87 13.42 2.89 8.87
CA TYR A 87 13.22 1.54 9.39
C TYR A 87 14.56 0.78 9.34
N ALA A 88 14.85 -0.02 10.36
CA ALA A 88 15.97 -0.97 10.33
C ALA A 88 15.62 -2.22 11.13
N MET A 89 15.87 -3.39 10.54
CA MET A 89 15.52 -4.70 11.11
C MET A 89 16.69 -5.66 10.96
N ASP A 90 16.98 -6.42 12.02
CA ASP A 90 17.83 -7.60 11.96
C ASP A 90 17.00 -8.77 11.39
N LEU A 91 17.42 -9.34 10.26
CA LEU A 91 16.79 -10.50 9.62
C LEU A 91 17.51 -11.81 9.96
N GLY A 92 18.53 -11.76 10.82
CA GLY A 92 19.39 -12.89 11.16
C GLY A 92 20.52 -13.11 10.13
N ASN A 93 21.47 -13.97 10.47
CA ASN A 93 22.60 -14.35 9.61
C ASN A 93 23.37 -13.15 9.03
N GLU A 94 23.62 -12.12 9.85
CA GLU A 94 24.29 -10.87 9.46
C GLU A 94 23.59 -10.13 8.28
N THR A 95 22.33 -10.41 8.08
CA THR A 95 21.50 -9.77 7.06
C THR A 95 20.56 -8.78 7.73
N PHE A 96 20.50 -7.57 7.19
CA PHE A 96 19.64 -6.51 7.71
C PHE A 96 18.79 -5.90 6.59
N PHE A 97 17.61 -5.46 6.96
CA PHE A 97 16.80 -4.56 6.16
C PHE A 97 16.94 -3.14 6.70
N VAL A 98 17.19 -2.20 5.82
CA VAL A 98 17.18 -0.75 6.13
C VAL A 98 16.38 -0.01 5.06
N GLU A 99 15.51 0.90 5.48
CA GLU A 99 14.65 1.64 4.58
C GLU A 99 14.49 3.09 5.02
N GLU A 100 14.68 4.02 4.10
CA GLU A 100 14.32 5.43 4.29
C GLU A 100 12.95 5.67 3.65
N THR A 101 11.98 6.04 4.49
CA THR A 101 10.56 6.22 4.11
C THR A 101 10.16 7.67 4.30
N SER A 102 9.53 8.29 3.30
CA SER A 102 8.99 9.65 3.42
C SER A 102 7.67 9.66 4.20
N LEU A 103 7.29 10.81 4.75
CA LEU A 103 5.88 11.08 5.01
C LEU A 103 5.14 11.29 3.69
N ALA A 104 3.80 11.21 3.75
CA ALA A 104 2.96 11.46 2.61
C ALA A 104 3.09 12.91 2.13
N SER A 105 3.34 13.10 0.85
CA SER A 105 3.45 14.42 0.21
C SER A 105 2.93 14.42 -1.22
N TYR A 106 2.62 15.59 -1.72
CA TYR A 106 2.31 15.83 -3.12
C TYR A 106 3.13 17.04 -3.63
N PRO A 107 4.02 16.83 -4.60
CA PRO A 107 4.46 15.54 -5.14
C PRO A 107 5.20 14.66 -4.12
N ALA A 108 5.26 13.36 -4.38
CA ALA A 108 6.02 12.43 -3.54
C ALA A 108 7.52 12.71 -3.60
N LEU A 109 8.24 12.40 -2.53
CA LEU A 109 9.71 12.41 -2.55
C LEU A 109 10.22 11.36 -3.55
N SER A 110 11.20 11.74 -4.38
CA SER A 110 11.72 10.82 -5.40
C SER A 110 12.51 9.67 -4.78
N GLN A 111 12.49 8.51 -5.44
CA GLN A 111 13.27 7.33 -5.03
C GLN A 111 14.77 7.64 -4.94
N GLU A 112 15.28 8.46 -5.87
CA GLU A 112 16.68 8.89 -5.87
C GLU A 112 17.03 9.71 -4.61
N ASN A 113 16.13 10.61 -4.19
CA ASN A 113 16.34 11.40 -2.98
C ASN A 113 16.30 10.52 -1.74
N LEU A 114 15.39 9.54 -1.66
CA LEU A 114 15.33 8.59 -0.54
C LEU A 114 16.57 7.71 -0.49
N LYS A 115 17.04 7.22 -1.62
CA LYS A 115 18.31 6.48 -1.74
C LYS A 115 19.48 7.33 -1.22
N LYS A 116 19.61 8.57 -1.68
CA LYS A 116 20.65 9.51 -1.19
C LYS A 116 20.57 9.72 0.33
N ARG A 117 19.36 9.93 0.88
CA ARG A 117 19.14 10.11 2.32
C ARG A 117 19.52 8.87 3.11
N LEU A 118 19.13 7.67 2.66
CA LEU A 118 19.51 6.41 3.32
C LEU A 118 21.02 6.27 3.42
N PHE A 119 21.74 6.44 2.30
CA PHE A 119 23.21 6.33 2.31
C PHE A 119 23.88 7.42 3.16
N LYS A 120 23.39 8.66 3.15
CA LYS A 120 23.87 9.72 4.04
C LYS A 120 23.66 9.34 5.51
N ARG A 121 22.48 8.79 5.86
CA ARG A 121 22.17 8.35 7.22
C ARG A 121 23.09 7.23 7.69
N LEU A 122 23.31 6.21 6.86
CA LEU A 122 24.23 5.12 7.16
C LEU A 122 25.66 5.64 7.35
N ASN A 123 26.14 6.45 6.41
CA ASN A 123 27.48 7.05 6.46
C ASN A 123 27.68 7.94 7.69
N SER A 124 26.67 8.71 8.12
CA SER A 124 26.76 9.54 9.33
C SER A 124 26.90 8.72 10.61
N LYS A 125 26.55 7.44 10.56
CA LYS A 125 26.75 6.45 11.64
C LYS A 125 28.02 5.61 11.45
N GLY A 126 28.83 5.88 10.42
CA GLY A 126 30.02 5.08 10.09
C GLY A 126 29.70 3.71 9.45
N ILE A 127 28.48 3.49 9.02
CA ILE A 127 28.00 2.23 8.45
C ILE A 127 28.12 2.27 6.93
N LYS A 128 28.82 1.29 6.34
CA LYS A 128 28.93 1.11 4.90
C LYS A 128 28.12 -0.13 4.47
N VAL A 129 27.47 -0.05 3.33
CA VAL A 129 26.83 -1.20 2.70
C VAL A 129 27.93 -2.07 2.08
N SER A 130 28.03 -3.33 2.52
CA SER A 130 29.02 -4.29 2.05
C SER A 130 28.50 -5.12 0.89
N GLU A 131 27.23 -5.53 0.96
CA GLU A 131 26.59 -6.34 -0.08
C GLU A 131 25.09 -6.03 -0.13
N ILE A 132 24.52 -5.93 -1.31
CA ILE A 132 23.07 -5.73 -1.52
C ILE A 132 22.49 -7.00 -2.13
N PHE A 133 21.57 -7.65 -1.42
CA PHE A 133 20.82 -8.81 -1.88
C PHE A 133 19.54 -8.40 -2.61
N HIS A 134 18.89 -7.34 -2.14
CA HIS A 134 17.65 -6.84 -2.69
C HIS A 134 17.53 -5.33 -2.47
N GLU A 135 17.02 -4.62 -3.48
CA GLU A 135 16.60 -3.22 -3.38
C GLU A 135 15.07 -3.14 -3.45
N GLU A 136 14.46 -2.39 -2.56
CA GLU A 136 13.02 -2.15 -2.55
C GLU A 136 12.72 -0.70 -2.90
N ASN A 137 11.74 -0.51 -3.79
CA ASN A 137 11.23 0.80 -4.17
C ASN A 137 9.71 0.80 -4.00
N CYS A 138 9.22 1.49 -2.97
CA CYS A 138 7.79 1.61 -2.70
C CYS A 138 7.27 2.99 -3.04
N LEU A 139 6.06 3.02 -3.61
CA LEU A 139 5.30 4.25 -3.83
C LEU A 139 3.81 3.91 -3.77
N PHE A 140 3.08 4.46 -2.82
CA PHE A 140 1.66 4.18 -2.66
C PHE A 140 0.87 5.40 -2.17
N PRO A 141 -0.41 5.53 -2.60
CA PRO A 141 -1.25 6.66 -2.24
C PRO A 141 -1.76 6.53 -0.80
N MET A 142 -1.80 7.66 -0.10
CA MET A 142 -2.28 7.74 1.27
C MET A 142 -3.73 8.23 1.36
N ASN A 143 -4.18 9.06 0.42
CA ASN A 143 -5.52 9.64 0.40
C ASN A 143 -6.34 9.22 -0.82
N LEU A 144 -6.10 8.01 -1.34
CA LEU A 144 -6.85 7.50 -2.50
C LEU A 144 -8.34 7.38 -2.16
N PRO A 145 -9.26 7.99 -2.96
CA PRO A 145 -10.69 7.94 -2.70
C PRO A 145 -11.21 6.52 -2.60
N LEU A 146 -12.18 6.31 -1.72
CA LEU A 146 -12.86 5.02 -1.61
C LEU A 146 -13.57 4.67 -2.92
N PRO A 147 -13.53 3.40 -3.35
CA PRO A 147 -14.21 2.95 -4.54
C PRO A 147 -15.73 3.08 -4.46
N PHE A 148 -16.39 3.25 -5.62
CA PHE A 148 -17.82 3.10 -5.69
C PHE A 148 -18.21 1.65 -5.38
N LYS A 149 -19.24 1.45 -4.54
CA LYS A 149 -19.68 0.09 -4.18
C LYS A 149 -20.40 -0.64 -5.32
N LYS A 150 -21.12 0.11 -6.17
CA LYS A 150 -21.89 -0.45 -7.29
C LYS A 150 -21.01 -0.56 -8.55
N GLN A 151 -20.28 -1.66 -8.66
CA GLN A 151 -19.42 -1.97 -9.80
C GLN A 151 -19.18 -3.49 -9.90
N PHE A 152 -18.83 -3.98 -11.10
CA PHE A 152 -18.70 -5.43 -11.38
C PHE A 152 -17.46 -6.10 -10.77
N VAL A 153 -16.48 -5.33 -10.37
CA VAL A 153 -15.21 -5.83 -9.82
C VAL A 153 -15.15 -5.47 -8.34
N LEU A 154 -14.83 -6.44 -7.52
CA LEU A 154 -14.52 -6.23 -6.11
C LEU A 154 -13.01 -5.99 -5.97
N GLY A 155 -12.59 -4.87 -5.41
CA GLY A 155 -11.18 -4.64 -5.07
C GLY A 155 -10.82 -5.28 -3.74
N PHE A 156 -9.51 -5.58 -3.55
CA PHE A 156 -8.95 -5.95 -2.26
C PHE A 156 -7.54 -5.37 -2.12
N GLY A 157 -7.15 -4.95 -0.92
CA GLY A 157 -5.86 -4.33 -0.69
C GLY A 157 -5.76 -2.91 -1.25
N GLY A 158 -4.68 -2.60 -1.94
CA GLY A 158 -4.44 -1.26 -2.53
C GLY A 158 -5.51 -0.85 -3.54
N SER A 159 -6.02 -1.78 -4.35
CA SER A 159 -7.10 -1.53 -5.31
C SER A 159 -8.41 -1.13 -4.62
N ALA A 160 -8.61 -1.55 -3.37
CA ALA A 160 -9.77 -1.19 -2.54
C ALA A 160 -9.53 0.01 -1.63
N SER A 161 -8.44 0.77 -1.79
CA SER A 161 -8.05 1.90 -0.91
C SER A 161 -7.91 1.48 0.57
N MET A 162 -7.38 0.27 0.84
CA MET A 162 -7.25 -0.25 2.21
C MET A 162 -5.99 0.23 2.95
N VAL A 163 -5.13 1.01 2.30
CA VAL A 163 -4.01 1.70 2.97
C VAL A 163 -4.57 2.65 4.03
N HIS A 164 -4.05 2.57 5.25
CA HIS A 164 -4.50 3.47 6.32
C HIS A 164 -3.92 4.87 6.09
N PRO A 165 -4.77 5.91 5.95
CA PRO A 165 -4.32 7.21 5.44
C PRO A 165 -3.38 7.97 6.38
N ALA A 166 -3.35 7.64 7.67
CA ALA A 166 -2.45 8.29 8.63
C ALA A 166 -1.13 7.56 8.85
N SER A 167 -1.07 6.24 8.58
CA SER A 167 0.11 5.44 8.92
C SER A 167 0.73 4.69 7.74
N GLY A 168 0.05 4.59 6.60
CA GLY A 168 0.48 3.78 5.48
C GLY A 168 0.31 2.27 5.67
N TYR A 169 -0.04 1.80 6.87
CA TYR A 169 -0.16 0.38 7.15
C TYR A 169 -1.42 -0.23 6.52
N MET A 170 -1.26 -1.44 6.00
CA MET A 170 -2.36 -2.16 5.37
C MET A 170 -2.49 -3.62 5.87
N ILE A 171 -1.39 -4.29 6.18
CA ILE A 171 -1.32 -5.74 6.48
C ILE A 171 -2.32 -6.17 7.57
N GLY A 172 -2.33 -5.50 8.72
CA GLY A 172 -3.25 -5.85 9.80
C GLY A 172 -4.73 -5.72 9.42
N SER A 173 -5.06 -4.77 8.53
CA SER A 173 -6.39 -4.61 7.96
C SER A 173 -6.73 -5.74 6.98
N LEU A 174 -5.79 -6.16 6.14
CA LEU A 174 -5.96 -7.28 5.21
C LEU A 174 -6.22 -8.57 5.94
N LEU A 175 -5.37 -8.92 6.92
CA LEU A 175 -5.47 -10.17 7.69
C LEU A 175 -6.79 -10.28 8.44
N ARG A 176 -7.33 -9.18 8.97
CA ARG A 176 -8.63 -9.18 9.65
C ARG A 176 -9.82 -9.28 8.70
N ARG A 177 -9.75 -8.61 7.52
CA ARG A 177 -10.91 -8.52 6.61
C ARG A 177 -10.98 -9.68 5.63
N ALA A 178 -9.86 -10.28 5.22
CA ALA A 178 -9.85 -11.36 4.25
C ALA A 178 -10.68 -12.58 4.68
N PRO A 179 -10.54 -13.14 5.91
CA PRO A 179 -11.33 -14.29 6.32
C PRO A 179 -12.84 -14.02 6.36
N LEU A 180 -13.22 -12.83 6.85
CA LEU A 180 -14.62 -12.43 6.91
C LEU A 180 -15.23 -12.29 5.51
N LEU A 181 -14.50 -11.59 4.60
CA LEU A 181 -14.91 -11.42 3.22
C LEU A 181 -15.05 -12.77 2.52
N ALA A 182 -14.04 -13.64 2.62
CA ALA A 182 -14.05 -14.97 2.01
C ALA A 182 -15.23 -15.82 2.49
N LYS A 183 -15.49 -15.86 3.80
CA LYS A 183 -16.63 -16.60 4.39
C LYS A 183 -17.97 -16.10 3.84
N LYS A 184 -18.15 -14.79 3.76
CA LYS A 184 -19.41 -14.20 3.26
C LYS A 184 -19.58 -14.41 1.76
N LEU A 185 -18.52 -14.22 0.97
CA LEU A 185 -18.54 -14.47 -0.48
C LEU A 185 -18.83 -15.93 -0.79
N ALA A 186 -18.29 -16.88 -0.03
CA ALA A 186 -18.59 -18.32 -0.18
C ALA A 186 -20.09 -18.62 -0.01
N ILE A 187 -20.77 -17.91 0.89
CA ILE A 187 -22.22 -18.05 1.09
C ILE A 187 -22.95 -17.45 -0.13
N PHE A 188 -22.62 -16.22 -0.55
CA PHE A 188 -23.30 -15.55 -1.68
C PHE A 188 -23.09 -16.29 -3.00
N LEU A 189 -21.93 -16.90 -3.21
CA LEU A 189 -21.64 -17.69 -4.39
C LEU A 189 -22.50 -18.97 -4.51
N LYS A 190 -23.14 -19.43 -3.44
CA LYS A 190 -24.12 -20.53 -3.49
C LYS A 190 -25.49 -20.09 -4.02
N GLU A 191 -25.78 -18.79 -4.00
CA GLU A 191 -27.03 -18.23 -4.50
C GLU A 191 -26.99 -18.11 -6.04
N PRO A 192 -27.72 -18.97 -6.79
CA PRO A 192 -27.59 -19.03 -8.25
C PRO A 192 -28.15 -17.78 -8.96
N ASN A 193 -29.03 -17.05 -8.29
CA ASN A 193 -29.75 -15.91 -8.87
C ASN A 193 -28.97 -14.58 -8.79
N LEU A 194 -27.93 -14.50 -7.96
CA LEU A 194 -27.13 -13.27 -7.84
C LEU A 194 -26.26 -13.06 -9.09
N SER A 195 -26.40 -11.87 -9.67
CA SER A 195 -25.53 -11.38 -10.76
C SER A 195 -24.12 -11.05 -10.25
N SER A 196 -23.17 -10.92 -11.17
CA SER A 196 -21.81 -10.44 -10.85
C SER A 196 -21.81 -9.07 -10.18
N LEU A 197 -22.69 -8.17 -10.61
CA LEU A 197 -22.84 -6.84 -10.02
C LEU A 197 -23.30 -6.93 -8.55
N GLU A 198 -24.31 -7.75 -8.27
CA GLU A 198 -24.84 -7.93 -6.92
C GLU A 198 -23.82 -8.60 -6.01
N LEU A 199 -23.10 -9.62 -6.49
CA LEU A 199 -22.02 -10.27 -5.75
C LEU A 199 -20.90 -9.31 -5.38
N ALA A 200 -20.44 -8.51 -6.36
CA ALA A 200 -19.41 -7.50 -6.12
C ALA A 200 -19.89 -6.41 -5.16
N THR A 201 -21.14 -5.92 -5.31
CA THR A 201 -21.73 -4.90 -4.43
C THR A 201 -21.83 -5.40 -2.99
N LYS A 202 -22.30 -6.64 -2.77
CA LYS A 202 -22.31 -7.27 -1.43
C LYS A 202 -20.89 -7.42 -0.85
N GLY A 203 -19.90 -7.77 -1.69
CA GLY A 203 -18.50 -7.80 -1.28
C GLY A 203 -17.98 -6.43 -0.83
N TRP A 204 -18.31 -5.36 -1.56
CA TRP A 204 -17.95 -3.99 -1.19
C TRP A 204 -18.60 -3.53 0.13
N GLU A 205 -19.85 -3.91 0.40
CA GLU A 205 -20.54 -3.60 1.66
C GLU A 205 -19.87 -4.26 2.86
N ILE A 206 -19.37 -5.49 2.70
CA ILE A 206 -18.60 -6.19 3.73
C ILE A 206 -17.24 -5.57 3.93
N LEU A 207 -16.54 -5.23 2.83
CA LEU A 207 -15.20 -4.68 2.87
C LEU A 207 -15.19 -3.27 3.44
N TRP A 208 -16.18 -2.44 3.07
CA TRP A 208 -16.33 -1.06 3.51
C TRP A 208 -17.74 -0.84 4.12
N PRO A 209 -18.02 -1.38 5.31
CA PRO A 209 -19.24 -1.04 6.04
C PRO A 209 -19.23 0.44 6.42
N TYR A 210 -20.41 0.97 6.73
CA TYR A 210 -20.61 2.40 6.99
C TYR A 210 -19.68 2.94 8.07
N GLU A 211 -19.51 2.23 9.17
CA GLU A 211 -18.69 2.62 10.32
C GLU A 211 -17.21 2.78 9.95
N LEU A 212 -16.69 1.90 9.09
CA LEU A 212 -15.31 2.01 8.61
C LEU A 212 -15.12 3.18 7.66
N ILE A 213 -16.13 3.48 6.82
CA ILE A 213 -16.12 4.65 5.95
C ILE A 213 -16.07 5.92 6.77
N GLN A 214 -16.88 6.02 7.81
CA GLN A 214 -16.93 7.20 8.69
C GLN A 214 -15.61 7.41 9.46
N ARG A 215 -14.89 6.35 9.81
CA ARG A 215 -13.57 6.43 10.44
C ARG A 215 -12.47 6.78 9.44
N HIS A 216 -12.57 6.33 8.20
CA HIS A 216 -11.55 6.55 7.18
C HIS A 216 -11.55 7.99 6.64
N LYS A 217 -12.71 8.55 6.36
CA LYS A 217 -12.87 9.89 5.77
C LYS A 217 -12.19 11.02 6.56
N PRO A 218 -12.41 11.21 7.88
CA PRO A 218 -11.78 12.28 8.63
C PRO A 218 -10.25 12.23 8.56
N VAL A 219 -9.67 11.03 8.68
CA VAL A 219 -8.22 10.84 8.67
C VAL A 219 -7.62 11.24 7.33
N SER A 220 -8.26 10.85 6.22
CA SER A 220 -7.78 11.22 4.88
C SER A 220 -7.92 12.71 4.57
N TYR A 221 -8.83 13.43 5.23
CA TYR A 221 -9.01 14.87 5.03
C TYR A 221 -8.18 15.75 5.96
N THR A 222 -7.95 15.33 7.20
CA THR A 222 -7.30 16.18 8.21
C THR A 222 -5.78 16.03 8.25
N HIS A 223 -5.23 14.86 7.96
CA HIS A 223 -3.80 14.60 8.09
C HIS A 223 -2.98 14.86 6.82
N LEU A 224 -3.64 15.03 5.66
CA LEU A 224 -2.95 15.16 4.38
C LEU A 224 -3.16 16.54 3.71
N ARG A 225 -3.79 17.47 4.40
CA ARG A 225 -3.98 18.86 3.98
C ARG A 225 -3.32 19.89 4.92
N ALA A 226 -2.62 19.43 5.97
CA ALA A 226 -1.89 20.30 6.88
C ALA A 226 -0.47 20.59 6.38
#